data_1fba603631847fbb50b5c16f7ad1e80a
#
_entry.id   1fba603631847fbb50b5c16f7ad1e80a
#
_cell.length_a   1.000
_cell.length_b   1.000
_cell.length_c   1.000
_cell.angle_alpha   90.00
_cell.angle_beta   90.00
_cell.angle_gamma   90.00
#
_symmetry.space_group_name_H-M   'P 1'
#
loop_
_entity.id
_entity.type
_entity.pdbx_description
1 polymer ?
#
loop_
_entity_poly.entity_id
_entity_poly.type
_entity_poly.pdbx_seq_one_letter_code
_entity_poly.pdbx_strand_id
1 'polypeptide(L)'
;IFLHKLNTILDIGCGEGYLLKYFYEYGYEVFGIDFSRHGIANNNPDMLPFFCQGDCVVELKKMADAGKKFDVVNLDQSLDMMLEPKIVLSLCKNILEDDGVLMIKVANNYSVLQEYLLKTQKVDSEFWLDEEGHPYYFNKDGLIRFLAEAGYRCENVYGESFIDFNLLNEKTNYCRDKSVGKSCYQARIELELLMEHLSEEKTLEIFRLLGEMGLGREIMGVFKKEV
;
A
#
# COMPACT_ATOMS: atom_id res chain seq x y z
N ILE A 1 1.71 -17.75 1.08
CA ILE A 1 1.83 -18.90 2.01
C ILE A 1 0.90 -18.74 3.23
N PHE A 2 0.46 -17.54 3.63
CA PHE A 2 -0.42 -17.32 4.78
C PHE A 2 -1.92 -17.31 4.45
N LEU A 3 -2.32 -17.19 3.18
CA LEU A 3 -3.71 -16.96 2.77
C LEU A 3 -4.64 -18.18 2.86
N HIS A 4 -4.13 -19.38 3.07
CA HIS A 4 -4.99 -20.60 3.11
C HIS A 4 -5.91 -20.73 4.34
N LYS A 5 -5.85 -19.78 5.29
CA LYS A 5 -6.76 -19.73 6.46
C LYS A 5 -7.52 -18.40 6.58
N LEU A 6 -7.23 -17.43 5.74
CA LEU A 6 -7.82 -16.09 5.82
C LEU A 6 -9.07 -16.06 4.93
N ASN A 7 -10.21 -15.62 5.47
CA ASN A 7 -11.48 -15.62 4.78
C ASN A 7 -12.09 -14.23 4.62
N THR A 8 -11.77 -13.29 5.51
CA THR A 8 -12.43 -11.99 5.60
C THR A 8 -11.42 -10.85 5.40
N ILE A 9 -11.73 -9.91 4.53
CA ILE A 9 -10.85 -8.79 4.19
C ILE A 9 -11.60 -7.48 4.30
N LEU A 10 -11.03 -6.51 5.03
CA LEU A 10 -11.46 -5.13 5.06
C LEU A 10 -10.44 -4.26 4.32
N ASP A 11 -10.89 -3.49 3.33
CA ASP A 11 -10.09 -2.53 2.58
C ASP A 11 -10.50 -1.10 2.95
N ILE A 12 -9.60 -0.36 3.60
CA ILE A 12 -9.83 1.00 4.08
C ILE A 12 -9.22 2.00 3.09
N GLY A 13 -10.06 2.82 2.48
CA GLY A 13 -9.70 3.65 1.34
C GLY A 13 -9.74 2.84 0.04
N CYS A 14 -10.79 2.04 -0.15
CA CYS A 14 -10.87 1.04 -1.24
C CYS A 14 -11.02 1.63 -2.66
N GLY A 15 -11.18 2.95 -2.79
CA GLY A 15 -11.16 3.69 -4.06
C GLY A 15 -12.07 3.12 -5.13
N GLU A 16 -11.50 2.62 -6.21
CA GLU A 16 -12.21 2.00 -7.34
C GLU A 16 -12.68 0.57 -7.06
N GLY A 17 -12.30 -0.04 -5.94
CA GLY A 17 -12.74 -1.37 -5.54
C GLY A 17 -12.06 -2.53 -6.28
N TYR A 18 -10.90 -2.31 -6.91
CA TYR A 18 -10.17 -3.38 -7.62
C TYR A 18 -9.70 -4.49 -6.70
N LEU A 19 -9.19 -4.14 -5.51
CA LEU A 19 -8.76 -5.12 -4.53
C LEU A 19 -9.94 -5.94 -3.99
N LEU A 20 -11.07 -5.27 -3.71
CA LEU A 20 -12.30 -5.95 -3.29
C LEU A 20 -12.75 -6.97 -4.33
N LYS A 21 -12.78 -6.57 -5.61
CA LYS A 21 -13.18 -7.46 -6.70
C LYS A 21 -12.24 -8.64 -6.84
N TYR A 22 -10.95 -8.39 -6.81
CA TYR A 22 -9.94 -9.45 -6.89
C TYR A 22 -10.17 -10.52 -5.81
N PHE A 23 -10.26 -10.13 -4.56
CA PHE A 23 -10.46 -11.09 -3.47
C PHE A 23 -11.85 -11.74 -3.49
N TYR A 24 -12.89 -11.00 -3.87
CA TYR A 24 -14.22 -11.56 -4.04
C TYR A 24 -14.26 -12.67 -5.09
N GLU A 25 -13.59 -12.51 -6.22
CA GLU A 25 -13.48 -13.53 -7.28
C GLU A 25 -12.71 -14.77 -6.83
N TYR A 26 -11.83 -14.65 -5.84
CA TYR A 26 -11.15 -15.78 -5.19
C TYR A 26 -11.93 -16.38 -4.01
N GLY A 27 -13.16 -15.93 -3.78
CA GLY A 27 -14.07 -16.52 -2.79
C GLY A 27 -13.91 -15.98 -1.37
N TYR A 28 -13.23 -14.83 -1.19
CA TYR A 28 -13.12 -14.16 0.11
C TYR A 28 -14.38 -13.34 0.41
N GLU A 29 -14.72 -13.21 1.69
CA GLU A 29 -15.67 -12.22 2.17
C GLU A 29 -14.98 -10.86 2.27
N VAL A 30 -15.47 -9.87 1.50
CA VAL A 30 -14.83 -8.58 1.36
C VAL A 30 -15.69 -7.45 1.90
N PHE A 31 -15.03 -6.44 2.46
CA PHE A 31 -15.64 -5.19 2.91
C PHE A 31 -14.76 -4.01 2.49
N GLY A 32 -15.36 -2.92 1.98
CA GLY A 32 -14.66 -1.70 1.63
C GLY A 32 -15.23 -0.49 2.35
N ILE A 33 -14.36 0.42 2.75
CA ILE A 33 -14.74 1.75 3.28
C ILE A 33 -14.03 2.80 2.43
N ASP A 34 -14.77 3.81 1.97
CA ASP A 34 -14.19 5.00 1.34
C ASP A 34 -15.11 6.21 1.53
N PHE A 35 -14.53 7.41 1.52
CA PHE A 35 -15.28 8.66 1.54
C PHE A 35 -16.15 8.85 0.30
N SER A 36 -15.63 8.40 -0.86
CA SER A 36 -16.20 8.62 -2.16
C SER A 36 -16.74 7.34 -2.77
N ARG A 37 -18.02 7.35 -3.10
CA ARG A 37 -18.64 6.28 -3.89
C ARG A 37 -18.26 6.34 -5.38
N HIS A 38 -17.66 7.43 -5.83
CA HIS A 38 -17.48 7.69 -7.27
C HIS A 38 -16.57 6.66 -7.95
N GLY A 39 -15.44 6.35 -7.32
CA GLY A 39 -14.47 5.38 -7.87
C GLY A 39 -15.08 4.01 -8.09
N ILE A 40 -15.61 3.41 -7.04
CA ILE A 40 -16.17 2.05 -7.07
C ILE A 40 -17.42 1.97 -7.98
N ALA A 41 -18.28 3.00 -7.98
CA ALA A 41 -19.49 3.01 -8.78
C ALA A 41 -19.21 3.05 -10.30
N ASN A 42 -18.10 3.66 -10.71
CA ASN A 42 -17.74 3.77 -12.12
C ASN A 42 -16.88 2.60 -12.62
N ASN A 43 -16.05 2.00 -11.76
CA ASN A 43 -15.08 0.99 -12.17
C ASN A 43 -15.51 -0.44 -11.80
N ASN A 44 -16.08 -0.63 -10.61
CA ASN A 44 -16.50 -1.94 -10.11
C ASN A 44 -17.87 -1.86 -9.42
N PRO A 45 -18.95 -1.52 -10.15
CA PRO A 45 -20.28 -1.33 -9.56
C PRO A 45 -20.86 -2.60 -8.92
N ASP A 46 -20.41 -3.77 -9.31
CA ASP A 46 -20.72 -5.07 -8.73
C ASP A 46 -20.20 -5.23 -7.29
N MET A 47 -19.22 -4.42 -6.87
CA MET A 47 -18.71 -4.40 -5.51
C MET A 47 -19.46 -3.46 -4.56
N LEU A 48 -20.40 -2.67 -5.06
CA LEU A 48 -21.22 -1.76 -4.24
C LEU A 48 -21.97 -2.43 -3.06
N PRO A 49 -22.44 -3.68 -3.14
CA PRO A 49 -23.04 -4.37 -1.99
C PRO A 49 -22.09 -4.60 -0.81
N PHE A 50 -20.78 -4.57 -1.06
CA PHE A 50 -19.72 -4.79 -0.06
C PHE A 50 -19.03 -3.48 0.36
N PHE A 51 -19.56 -2.34 -0.07
CA PHE A 51 -19.00 -1.02 0.12
C PHE A 51 -19.79 -0.19 1.13
N CYS A 52 -19.08 0.51 2.01
CA CYS A 52 -19.60 1.49 2.94
C CYS A 52 -19.02 2.87 2.63
N GLN A 53 -19.87 3.82 2.24
CA GLN A 53 -19.44 5.20 2.10
C GLN A 53 -19.43 5.88 3.46
N GLY A 54 -18.27 6.41 3.89
CA GLY A 54 -18.19 7.13 5.14
C GLY A 54 -16.77 7.50 5.57
N ASP A 55 -16.69 8.17 6.71
CA ASP A 55 -15.44 8.43 7.41
C ASP A 55 -14.90 7.13 8.01
N CYS A 56 -13.65 6.80 7.73
CA CYS A 56 -13.06 5.54 8.16
C CYS A 56 -13.02 5.39 9.69
N VAL A 57 -12.75 6.46 10.45
CA VAL A 57 -12.73 6.42 11.92
C VAL A 57 -14.11 6.10 12.48
N VAL A 58 -15.16 6.73 11.91
CA VAL A 58 -16.54 6.50 12.31
C VAL A 58 -16.98 5.07 12.01
N GLU A 59 -16.70 4.58 10.81
CA GLU A 59 -17.13 3.24 10.38
C GLU A 59 -16.35 2.14 11.11
N LEU A 60 -15.03 2.30 11.29
CA LEU A 60 -14.21 1.37 12.07
C LEU A 60 -14.66 1.28 13.53
N LYS A 61 -15.05 2.42 14.14
CA LYS A 61 -15.59 2.43 15.49
C LYS A 61 -16.91 1.65 15.59
N LYS A 62 -17.82 1.84 14.62
CA LYS A 62 -19.08 1.05 14.56
C LYS A 62 -18.81 -0.45 14.43
N MET A 63 -17.83 -0.82 13.61
CA MET A 63 -17.43 -2.22 13.43
C MET A 63 -16.86 -2.81 14.72
N ALA A 64 -15.98 -2.08 15.40
CA ALA A 64 -15.41 -2.48 16.68
C ALA A 64 -16.49 -2.62 17.77
N ASP A 65 -17.41 -1.66 17.87
CA ASP A 65 -18.53 -1.66 18.83
C ASP A 65 -19.50 -2.83 18.55
N ALA A 66 -19.64 -3.25 17.29
CA ALA A 66 -20.42 -4.42 16.86
C ALA A 66 -19.67 -5.73 17.02
N GLY A 67 -18.43 -5.74 17.48
CA GLY A 67 -17.60 -6.93 17.63
C GLY A 67 -17.18 -7.58 16.31
N LYS A 68 -17.23 -6.86 15.20
CA LYS A 68 -16.76 -7.38 13.90
C LYS A 68 -15.26 -7.63 13.92
N LYS A 69 -14.86 -8.72 13.28
CA LYS A 69 -13.44 -9.11 13.13
C LYS A 69 -13.12 -9.43 11.68
N PHE A 70 -11.87 -9.20 11.32
CA PHE A 70 -11.34 -9.47 9.98
C PHE A 70 -10.00 -10.18 10.09
N ASP A 71 -9.76 -11.13 9.18
CA ASP A 71 -8.47 -11.81 9.05
C ASP A 71 -7.41 -10.88 8.46
N VAL A 72 -7.84 -10.02 7.53
CA VAL A 72 -6.98 -9.02 6.87
C VAL A 72 -7.63 -7.64 6.94
N VAL A 73 -6.86 -6.65 7.38
CA VAL A 73 -7.19 -5.24 7.21
C VAL A 73 -6.14 -4.64 6.29
N ASN A 74 -6.57 -4.02 5.20
CA ASN A 74 -5.70 -3.42 4.20
C ASN A 74 -5.87 -1.89 4.16
N LEU A 75 -4.75 -1.17 4.02
CA LEU A 75 -4.66 0.25 3.74
C LEU A 75 -3.68 0.45 2.57
N ASP A 76 -4.19 0.49 1.35
CA ASP A 76 -3.38 0.74 0.15
C ASP A 76 -3.44 2.23 -0.19
N GLN A 77 -2.30 2.92 -0.18
CA GLN A 77 -2.14 4.35 -0.49
C GLN A 77 -3.12 5.26 0.28
N SER A 78 -3.41 4.92 1.54
CA SER A 78 -4.42 5.62 2.33
C SER A 78 -3.92 6.09 3.69
N LEU A 79 -3.00 5.37 4.34
CA LEU A 79 -2.50 5.72 5.68
C LEU A 79 -1.79 7.09 5.71
N ASP A 80 -1.01 7.41 4.69
CA ASP A 80 -0.24 8.64 4.54
C ASP A 80 -1.12 9.87 4.23
N MET A 81 -2.38 9.64 3.83
CA MET A 81 -3.40 10.66 3.60
C MET A 81 -4.27 10.96 4.82
N MET A 82 -4.21 10.14 5.87
CA MET A 82 -5.08 10.27 7.03
C MET A 82 -4.60 11.37 7.98
N LEU A 83 -5.52 12.15 8.53
CA LEU A 83 -5.19 13.19 9.52
C LEU A 83 -4.79 12.59 10.87
N GLU A 84 -5.41 11.49 11.27
CA GLU A 84 -5.22 10.83 12.58
C GLU A 84 -4.87 9.33 12.41
N PRO A 85 -3.75 8.98 11.75
CA PRO A 85 -3.43 7.60 11.41
C PRO A 85 -3.27 6.70 12.65
N LYS A 86 -2.81 7.24 13.79
CA LYS A 86 -2.70 6.48 15.05
C LYS A 86 -4.06 6.04 15.60
N ILE A 87 -5.10 6.84 15.42
CA ILE A 87 -6.48 6.47 15.81
C ILE A 87 -6.97 5.33 14.92
N VAL A 88 -6.77 5.46 13.60
CA VAL A 88 -7.13 4.40 12.64
C VAL A 88 -6.43 3.09 12.97
N LEU A 89 -5.12 3.11 13.21
CA LEU A 89 -4.35 1.93 13.60
C LEU A 89 -4.86 1.29 14.91
N SER A 90 -5.22 2.10 15.90
CA SER A 90 -5.79 1.61 17.15
C SER A 90 -7.15 0.91 16.92
N LEU A 91 -7.99 1.47 16.07
CA LEU A 91 -9.28 0.87 15.69
C LEU A 91 -9.07 -0.42 14.88
N CYS A 92 -8.13 -0.44 13.94
CA CYS A 92 -7.74 -1.65 13.20
C CYS A 92 -7.33 -2.78 14.16
N LYS A 93 -6.59 -2.45 15.24
CA LYS A 93 -6.21 -3.45 16.26
C LYS A 93 -7.43 -4.12 16.90
N ASN A 94 -8.51 -3.36 17.11
CA ASN A 94 -9.74 -3.86 17.73
C ASN A 94 -10.59 -4.74 16.80
N ILE A 95 -10.46 -4.58 15.48
CA ILE A 95 -11.24 -5.33 14.49
C ILE A 95 -10.43 -6.42 13.78
N LEU A 96 -9.13 -6.53 14.00
CA LEU A 96 -8.32 -7.65 13.54
C LEU A 96 -8.58 -8.89 14.41
N GLU A 97 -8.63 -10.06 13.78
CA GLU A 97 -8.52 -11.34 14.47
C GLU A 97 -7.16 -11.47 15.19
N ASP A 98 -7.04 -12.38 16.14
CA ASP A 98 -5.80 -12.53 16.93
C ASP A 98 -4.60 -12.93 16.07
N ASP A 99 -4.83 -13.81 15.09
CA ASP A 99 -3.84 -14.19 14.08
C ASP A 99 -3.91 -13.35 12.80
N GLY A 100 -4.78 -12.33 12.77
CA GLY A 100 -5.01 -11.47 11.62
C GLY A 100 -3.80 -10.62 11.24
N VAL A 101 -3.79 -10.13 10.02
CA VAL A 101 -2.71 -9.32 9.47
C VAL A 101 -3.21 -7.94 9.04
N LEU A 102 -2.40 -6.94 9.32
CA LEU A 102 -2.56 -5.59 8.81
C LEU A 102 -1.59 -5.41 7.64
N MET A 103 -2.13 -5.08 6.47
CA MET A 103 -1.35 -4.76 5.27
C MET A 103 -1.39 -3.25 5.04
N ILE A 104 -0.23 -2.65 4.86
CA ILE A 104 -0.13 -1.21 4.61
C ILE A 104 0.80 -0.98 3.44
N LYS A 105 0.29 -0.30 2.42
CA LYS A 105 1.09 0.16 1.29
C LYS A 105 1.09 1.68 1.26
N VAL A 106 2.29 2.27 1.16
CA VAL A 106 2.52 3.71 1.06
C VAL A 106 3.65 4.01 0.10
N ALA A 107 3.75 5.25 -0.36
CA ALA A 107 4.92 5.70 -1.09
C ALA A 107 6.19 5.58 -0.22
N ASN A 108 7.28 5.09 -0.81
CA ASN A 108 8.59 4.98 -0.16
C ASN A 108 9.36 6.30 -0.37
N ASN A 109 9.02 7.29 0.43
CA ASN A 109 9.62 8.62 0.35
C ASN A 109 10.93 8.66 1.15
N TYR A 110 11.88 9.46 0.70
CA TYR A 110 13.25 9.44 1.26
C TYR A 110 13.87 8.03 1.24
N SER A 111 13.56 7.27 0.18
CA SER A 111 14.15 5.94 -0.03
C SER A 111 15.65 6.03 -0.27
N VAL A 112 16.35 4.92 -0.05
CA VAL A 112 17.80 4.83 -0.31
C VAL A 112 18.14 5.27 -1.74
N LEU A 113 17.29 4.90 -2.71
CA LEU A 113 17.48 5.29 -4.11
C LEU A 113 17.25 6.79 -4.33
N GLN A 114 16.18 7.37 -3.76
CA GLN A 114 15.87 8.79 -3.90
C GLN A 114 16.97 9.66 -3.30
N GLU A 115 17.46 9.35 -2.10
CA GLU A 115 18.57 10.04 -1.49
C GLU A 115 19.86 9.93 -2.32
N TYR A 116 20.14 8.74 -2.89
CA TYR A 116 21.27 8.54 -3.79
C TYR A 116 21.15 9.41 -5.07
N LEU A 117 19.97 9.45 -5.69
CA LEU A 117 19.71 10.24 -6.89
C LEU A 117 19.92 11.75 -6.64
N LEU A 118 19.43 12.25 -5.49
CA LEU A 118 19.63 13.64 -5.09
C LEU A 118 21.10 13.96 -4.82
N LYS A 119 21.77 13.12 -4.02
CA LYS A 119 23.19 13.28 -3.67
C LYS A 119 24.12 13.23 -4.89
N THR A 120 23.78 12.42 -5.90
CA THR A 120 24.55 12.29 -7.15
C THR A 120 24.09 13.24 -8.25
N GLN A 121 23.19 14.18 -7.92
CA GLN A 121 22.65 15.18 -8.85
C GLN A 121 22.00 14.57 -10.11
N LYS A 122 21.45 13.38 -9.99
CA LYS A 122 20.64 12.76 -11.04
C LYS A 122 19.23 13.33 -11.09
N VAL A 123 18.75 13.86 -9.98
CA VAL A 123 17.55 14.69 -9.85
C VAL A 123 17.91 16.00 -9.20
N ASP A 124 17.14 17.05 -9.50
CA ASP A 124 17.49 18.42 -9.10
C ASP A 124 16.80 18.84 -7.78
N SER A 125 15.77 18.07 -7.36
CA SER A 125 14.98 18.35 -6.14
C SER A 125 14.34 17.07 -5.62
N GLU A 126 13.71 17.17 -4.47
CA GLU A 126 12.92 16.10 -3.81
C GLU A 126 11.59 15.92 -4.54
N PHE A 127 11.62 15.30 -5.72
CA PHE A 127 10.46 15.08 -6.61
C PHE A 127 9.35 14.20 -6.02
N TRP A 128 9.62 13.56 -4.89
CA TRP A 128 8.66 12.73 -4.16
C TRP A 128 7.81 13.51 -3.15
N LEU A 129 8.11 14.78 -2.92
CA LEU A 129 7.31 15.63 -2.05
C LEU A 129 6.16 16.24 -2.84
N ASP A 130 4.97 16.14 -2.26
CA ASP A 130 3.77 16.83 -2.71
C ASP A 130 3.30 17.76 -1.59
N GLU A 131 3.46 19.06 -1.77
CA GLU A 131 3.16 20.05 -0.74
C GLU A 131 1.66 20.14 -0.41
N GLU A 132 0.79 19.69 -1.31
CA GLU A 132 -0.67 19.83 -1.17
C GLU A 132 -1.38 18.52 -0.77
N GLY A 133 -0.72 17.36 -0.85
CA GLY A 133 -1.40 16.07 -0.87
C GLY A 133 -1.23 15.21 0.39
N HIS A 134 -0.03 15.12 0.93
CA HIS A 134 0.27 14.11 1.95
C HIS A 134 0.70 14.72 3.28
N PRO A 135 -0.07 14.52 4.38
CA PRO A 135 0.36 14.95 5.70
C PRO A 135 1.52 14.12 6.28
N TYR A 136 1.74 12.92 5.75
CA TYR A 136 2.79 12.02 6.20
C TYR A 136 3.63 11.49 5.05
N TYR A 137 4.94 11.39 5.27
CA TYR A 137 5.90 10.80 4.36
C TYR A 137 6.62 9.68 5.07
N PHE A 138 6.55 8.47 4.51
CA PHE A 138 7.17 7.29 5.07
C PHE A 138 8.30 6.79 4.18
N ASN A 139 9.39 6.37 4.80
CA ASN A 139 10.27 5.36 4.24
C ASN A 139 10.10 4.05 5.00
N LYS A 140 10.77 3.00 4.57
CA LYS A 140 10.69 1.67 5.20
C LYS A 140 10.84 1.73 6.72
N ASP A 141 11.92 2.34 7.22
CA ASP A 141 12.23 2.34 8.65
C ASP A 141 11.28 3.24 9.45
N GLY A 142 10.82 4.33 8.83
CA GLY A 142 9.79 5.21 9.39
C GLY A 142 8.45 4.51 9.53
N LEU A 143 8.02 3.79 8.51
CA LEU A 143 6.79 3.00 8.55
C LEU A 143 6.85 1.93 9.66
N ILE A 144 7.92 1.13 9.69
CA ILE A 144 8.09 0.07 10.69
C ILE A 144 8.05 0.65 12.12
N ARG A 145 8.77 1.75 12.38
CA ARG A 145 8.74 2.41 13.70
C ARG A 145 7.36 2.94 14.06
N PHE A 146 6.69 3.58 13.11
CA PHE A 146 5.37 4.15 13.33
C PHE A 146 4.35 3.07 13.71
N LEU A 147 4.41 1.92 13.06
CA LEU A 147 3.57 0.76 13.35
C LEU A 147 3.96 0.10 14.68
N ALA A 148 5.25 0.01 15.01
CA ALA A 148 5.70 -0.50 16.30
C ALA A 148 5.20 0.36 17.47
N GLU A 149 5.24 1.70 17.35
CA GLU A 149 4.65 2.61 18.33
C GLU A 149 3.12 2.43 18.48
N ALA A 150 2.43 1.98 17.44
CA ALA A 150 1.01 1.64 17.47
C ALA A 150 0.73 0.21 17.99
N GLY A 151 1.76 -0.55 18.37
CA GLY A 151 1.67 -1.91 18.91
C GLY A 151 1.49 -2.97 17.84
N TYR A 152 2.19 -2.82 16.72
CA TYR A 152 2.28 -3.81 15.65
C TYR A 152 3.72 -4.22 15.40
N ARG A 153 3.92 -5.50 15.13
CA ARG A 153 5.22 -6.06 14.73
C ARG A 153 5.23 -6.27 13.21
N CYS A 154 6.30 -5.84 12.56
CA CYS A 154 6.52 -6.09 11.15
C CYS A 154 6.91 -7.56 10.93
N GLU A 155 6.18 -8.26 10.06
CA GLU A 155 6.50 -9.63 9.63
C GLU A 155 7.32 -9.64 8.34
N ASN A 156 6.91 -8.81 7.38
CA ASN A 156 7.58 -8.66 6.08
C ASN A 156 7.42 -7.24 5.56
N VAL A 157 8.36 -6.82 4.72
CA VAL A 157 8.28 -5.59 3.94
C VAL A 157 8.69 -5.88 2.50
N TYR A 158 7.95 -5.33 1.57
CA TYR A 158 8.16 -5.48 0.13
C TYR A 158 8.39 -4.10 -0.48
N GLY A 159 9.38 -4.00 -1.36
CA GLY A 159 9.64 -2.80 -2.16
C GLY A 159 9.10 -3.01 -3.56
N GLU A 160 8.05 -2.29 -3.91
CA GLU A 160 7.37 -2.42 -5.18
C GLU A 160 7.70 -1.27 -6.13
N SER A 161 7.36 -1.45 -7.39
CA SER A 161 7.52 -0.48 -8.46
C SER A 161 8.98 -0.11 -8.77
N PHE A 162 9.46 -0.63 -9.90
CA PHE A 162 10.81 -0.36 -10.40
C PHE A 162 10.93 1.00 -11.13
N ILE A 163 9.92 1.85 -11.09
CA ILE A 163 9.85 3.07 -11.92
C ILE A 163 11.06 4.00 -11.69
N ASP A 164 11.49 4.18 -10.43
CA ASP A 164 12.55 5.11 -10.08
C ASP A 164 13.95 4.65 -10.55
N PHE A 165 14.12 3.37 -10.92
CA PHE A 165 15.37 2.88 -11.52
C PHE A 165 15.68 3.54 -12.87
N ASN A 166 14.64 4.02 -13.57
CA ASN A 166 14.81 4.79 -14.81
C ASN A 166 15.56 6.12 -14.59
N LEU A 167 15.49 6.68 -13.38
CA LEU A 167 16.16 7.95 -13.04
C LEU A 167 17.69 7.83 -12.99
N LEU A 168 18.22 6.61 -12.95
CA LEU A 168 19.67 6.36 -13.00
C LEU A 168 20.28 6.65 -14.36
N ASN A 169 19.50 6.61 -15.46
CA ASN A 169 19.93 6.83 -16.81
C ASN A 169 19.38 8.18 -17.34
N GLU A 170 20.24 9.03 -17.90
CA GLU A 170 19.86 10.34 -18.43
C GLU A 170 18.77 10.31 -19.49
N LYS A 171 18.75 9.27 -20.34
CA LYS A 171 17.77 9.13 -21.43
C LYS A 171 16.38 8.68 -20.95
N THR A 172 16.27 8.11 -19.76
CA THR A 172 15.03 7.63 -19.17
C THR A 172 14.66 8.38 -17.91
N ASN A 173 15.40 9.45 -17.58
CA ASN A 173 15.14 10.27 -16.41
C ASN A 173 13.92 11.17 -16.62
N TYR A 174 12.75 10.69 -16.21
CA TYR A 174 11.47 11.38 -16.35
C TYR A 174 11.30 12.58 -15.42
N CYS A 175 12.18 12.78 -14.45
CA CYS A 175 12.21 14.01 -13.65
C CYS A 175 12.78 15.19 -14.46
N ARG A 176 13.74 14.93 -15.34
CA ARG A 176 14.34 15.91 -16.25
C ARG A 176 13.60 16.06 -17.56
N ASP A 177 13.15 14.93 -18.11
CA ASP A 177 12.36 14.89 -19.35
C ASP A 177 11.04 14.16 -19.10
N LYS A 178 9.98 14.92 -18.84
CA LYS A 178 8.63 14.36 -18.59
C LYS A 178 8.08 13.59 -19.78
N SER A 179 8.57 13.80 -21.00
CA SER A 179 8.08 13.13 -22.21
C SER A 179 8.34 11.62 -22.20
N VAL A 180 9.40 11.17 -21.50
CA VAL A 180 9.75 9.75 -21.40
C VAL A 180 8.97 9.02 -20.27
N GLY A 181 8.29 9.74 -19.40
CA GLY A 181 7.63 9.18 -18.21
C GLY A 181 6.64 8.07 -18.54
N LYS A 182 5.80 8.27 -19.56
CA LYS A 182 4.80 7.26 -19.98
C LYS A 182 5.47 5.97 -20.45
N SER A 183 6.55 6.04 -21.22
CA SER A 183 7.26 4.86 -21.72
C SER A 183 7.99 4.13 -20.57
N CYS A 184 8.59 4.87 -19.64
CA CYS A 184 9.19 4.28 -18.43
C CYS A 184 8.13 3.54 -17.58
N TYR A 185 6.96 4.15 -17.41
CA TYR A 185 5.86 3.53 -16.67
C TYR A 185 5.38 2.24 -17.35
N GLN A 186 5.20 2.24 -18.68
CA GLN A 186 4.81 1.04 -19.41
C GLN A 186 5.86 -0.06 -19.33
N ALA A 187 7.13 0.27 -19.51
CA ALA A 187 8.22 -0.70 -19.40
C ALA A 187 8.29 -1.33 -17.99
N ARG A 188 8.02 -0.55 -16.95
CA ARG A 188 7.93 -1.07 -15.59
C ARG A 188 6.78 -2.08 -15.45
N ILE A 189 5.57 -1.76 -15.93
CA ILE A 189 4.43 -2.68 -15.90
C ILE A 189 4.75 -3.97 -16.68
N GLU A 190 5.29 -3.86 -17.88
CA GLU A 190 5.65 -5.03 -18.69
C GLU A 190 6.67 -5.94 -17.98
N LEU A 191 7.68 -5.35 -17.32
CA LEU A 191 8.66 -6.11 -16.55
C LEU A 191 8.00 -6.84 -15.36
N GLU A 192 7.19 -6.15 -14.58
CA GLU A 192 6.53 -6.70 -13.39
C GLU A 192 5.57 -7.83 -13.78
N LEU A 193 4.75 -7.63 -14.81
CA LEU A 193 3.86 -8.68 -15.34
C LEU A 193 4.64 -9.88 -15.90
N LEU A 194 5.78 -9.66 -16.60
CA LEU A 194 6.63 -10.73 -17.06
C LEU A 194 7.20 -11.55 -15.90
N MET A 195 7.68 -10.87 -14.87
CA MET A 195 8.22 -11.53 -13.67
C MET A 195 7.15 -12.37 -12.97
N GLU A 196 5.95 -11.82 -12.78
CA GLU A 196 4.81 -12.51 -12.19
C GLU A 196 4.41 -13.75 -13.02
N HIS A 197 4.32 -13.60 -14.33
CA HIS A 197 4.04 -14.72 -15.26
C HIS A 197 5.10 -15.83 -15.20
N LEU A 198 6.36 -15.47 -15.03
CA LEU A 198 7.46 -16.45 -14.92
C LEU A 198 7.44 -17.19 -13.58
N SER A 199 7.21 -16.49 -12.49
CA SER A 199 7.08 -17.08 -11.15
C SER A 199 6.61 -16.04 -10.13
N GLU A 200 5.37 -16.13 -9.70
CA GLU A 200 4.82 -15.31 -8.62
C GLU A 200 5.67 -15.40 -7.34
N GLU A 201 6.09 -16.60 -6.93
CA GLU A 201 6.90 -16.83 -5.73
C GLU A 201 8.23 -16.07 -5.79
N LYS A 202 8.94 -16.18 -6.94
CA LYS A 202 10.24 -15.49 -7.09
C LYS A 202 10.08 -14.00 -7.24
N THR A 203 9.01 -13.53 -7.85
CA THR A 203 8.69 -12.11 -7.95
C THR A 203 8.43 -11.52 -6.56
N LEU A 204 7.64 -12.21 -5.74
CA LEU A 204 7.41 -11.81 -4.36
C LEU A 204 8.72 -11.78 -3.54
N GLU A 205 9.61 -12.78 -3.74
CA GLU A 205 10.92 -12.80 -3.08
C GLU A 205 11.81 -11.62 -3.52
N ILE A 206 11.79 -11.25 -4.81
CA ILE A 206 12.52 -10.06 -5.30
C ILE A 206 11.99 -8.80 -4.63
N PHE A 207 10.66 -8.61 -4.56
CA PHE A 207 10.08 -7.47 -3.89
C PHE A 207 10.41 -7.45 -2.38
N ARG A 208 10.44 -8.61 -1.74
CA ARG A 208 10.86 -8.73 -0.34
C ARG A 208 12.31 -8.26 -0.15
N LEU A 209 13.23 -8.73 -0.99
CA LEU A 209 14.65 -8.33 -0.94
C LEU A 209 14.83 -6.83 -1.22
N LEU A 210 14.09 -6.27 -2.18
CA LEU A 210 14.09 -4.82 -2.43
C LEU A 210 13.58 -4.05 -1.21
N GLY A 211 12.49 -4.51 -0.59
CA GLY A 211 11.95 -3.91 0.63
C GLY A 211 12.95 -3.93 1.78
N GLU A 212 13.65 -5.05 2.01
CA GLU A 212 14.70 -5.14 3.02
C GLU A 212 15.84 -4.13 2.78
N MET A 213 16.20 -3.90 1.52
CA MET A 213 17.19 -2.88 1.12
C MET A 213 16.67 -1.45 1.19
N GLY A 214 15.38 -1.23 1.40
CA GLY A 214 14.74 0.09 1.35
C GLY A 214 14.56 0.64 -0.06
N LEU A 215 14.54 -0.24 -1.06
CA LEU A 215 14.34 0.06 -2.48
C LEU A 215 12.88 -0.13 -2.89
N GLY A 216 12.52 0.40 -4.06
CA GLY A 216 11.15 0.46 -4.58
C GLY A 216 10.55 1.84 -4.42
N ARG A 217 9.67 2.23 -5.35
CA ARG A 217 8.92 3.49 -5.29
C ARG A 217 7.85 3.46 -4.21
N GLU A 218 7.34 2.28 -3.95
CA GLU A 218 6.33 1.99 -2.94
C GLU A 218 6.85 0.92 -1.99
N ILE A 219 6.38 0.95 -0.76
CA ILE A 219 6.62 -0.10 0.22
C ILE A 219 5.30 -0.64 0.72
N MET A 220 5.20 -1.96 0.76
CA MET A 220 4.11 -2.68 1.39
C MET A 220 4.64 -3.43 2.61
N GLY A 221 4.12 -3.10 3.80
CA GLY A 221 4.40 -3.79 5.04
C GLY A 221 3.28 -4.74 5.43
N VAL A 222 3.63 -5.90 5.92
CA VAL A 222 2.72 -6.88 6.53
C VAL A 222 3.01 -6.91 8.02
N PHE A 223 1.99 -6.63 8.83
CA PHE A 223 2.13 -6.44 10.26
C PHE A 223 1.17 -7.36 11.03
N LYS A 224 1.57 -7.74 12.24
CA LYS A 224 0.71 -8.43 13.22
C LYS A 224 0.60 -7.62 14.51
N LYS A 225 -0.49 -7.83 15.24
CA LYS A 225 -0.61 -7.26 16.59
C LYS A 225 0.53 -7.76 17.48
N GLU A 226 1.15 -6.85 18.23
CA GLU A 226 1.96 -7.26 19.39
C GLU A 226 1.03 -7.70 20.52
N VAL A 227 1.32 -8.86 21.09
CA VAL A 227 0.60 -9.47 22.21
C VAL A 227 1.03 -8.83 23.53
#